data_f3e39e8e93d97e49891dee6404dfa035
#
_entry.id   f3e39e8e93d97e49891dee6404dfa035
#
_cell.length_a   1.000
_cell.length_b   1.000
_cell.length_c   1.000
_cell.angle_alpha   90.00
_cell.angle_beta   90.00
_cell.angle_gamma   90.00
#
_symmetry.space_group_name_H-M   'P 1'
#
loop_
_entity.id
_entity.type
_entity.pdbx_description
1 polymer ?
#
loop_
_entity_poly.entity_id
_entity_poly.type
_entity_poly.pdbx_seq_one_letter_code
_entity_poly.pdbx_strand_id
1 'polypeptide(L)'
;SKLENLIFKDARSRIVNFLHEVVQKRGRQVGYEMLLKHSLTHQDIANITCTSRQTVTLVLNDLRKENLIYFNRGRILVRDMENLKACAA
;
A
#
# COMPACT_ATOMS: atom_id res chain seq x y z
N SER A 1 1.14 -18.57 14.03
CA SER A 1 1.80 -19.75 13.45
C SER A 1 2.57 -19.39 12.18
N LYS A 2 3.38 -20.31 11.70
CA LYS A 2 4.12 -20.11 10.44
C LYS A 2 3.18 -19.93 9.25
N LEU A 3 2.07 -20.67 9.23
CA LEU A 3 1.08 -20.56 8.16
C LEU A 3 0.42 -19.20 8.14
N GLU A 4 0.03 -18.69 9.30
CA GLU A 4 -0.57 -17.36 9.42
C GLU A 4 0.40 -16.27 8.97
N ASN A 5 1.68 -16.39 9.35
CA ASN A 5 2.71 -15.44 8.94
C ASN A 5 2.91 -15.43 7.42
N LEU A 6 2.88 -16.62 6.78
CA LEU A 6 3.00 -16.73 5.33
C LEU A 6 1.80 -16.12 4.61
N ILE A 7 0.60 -16.34 5.12
CA ILE A 7 -0.62 -15.75 4.56
C ILE A 7 -0.57 -14.23 4.66
N PHE A 8 -0.13 -13.72 5.83
CA PHE A 8 -0.02 -12.27 6.02
C PHE A 8 1.04 -11.66 5.10
N LYS A 9 2.21 -12.30 4.96
CA LYS A 9 3.26 -11.81 4.07
C LYS A 9 2.80 -11.77 2.62
N ASP A 10 2.07 -12.78 2.18
CA ASP A 10 1.52 -12.81 0.84
C ASP A 10 0.51 -11.68 0.63
N ALA A 11 -0.40 -11.48 1.58
CA ALA A 11 -1.38 -10.40 1.52
C ALA A 11 -0.68 -9.03 1.52
N ARG A 12 0.31 -8.83 2.39
CA ARG A 12 1.10 -7.61 2.44
C ARG A 12 1.79 -7.34 1.10
N SER A 13 2.41 -8.36 0.52
CA SER A 13 3.08 -8.24 -0.77
C SER A 13 2.12 -7.81 -1.86
N ARG A 14 0.93 -8.41 -1.92
CA ARG A 14 -0.07 -8.03 -2.92
C ARG A 14 -0.56 -6.59 -2.76
N ILE A 15 -0.77 -6.16 -1.52
CA ILE A 15 -1.21 -4.80 -1.23
C ILE A 15 -0.11 -3.80 -1.61
N VAL A 16 1.13 -4.04 -1.19
CA VAL A 16 2.25 -3.16 -1.52
C VAL A 16 2.47 -3.06 -3.03
N ASN A 17 2.43 -4.19 -3.73
CA ASN A 17 2.58 -4.21 -5.18
C ASN A 17 1.45 -3.44 -5.88
N PHE A 18 0.22 -3.58 -5.39
CA PHE A 18 -0.90 -2.82 -5.92
C PHE A 18 -0.70 -1.31 -5.73
N LEU A 19 -0.33 -0.89 -4.53
CA LEU A 19 -0.08 0.53 -4.24
C LEU A 19 1.03 1.09 -5.14
N HIS A 20 2.14 0.36 -5.24
CA HIS A 20 3.26 0.77 -6.08
C HIS A 20 2.81 0.94 -7.53
N GLU A 21 2.09 -0.03 -8.07
CA GLU A 21 1.64 0.00 -9.45
C GLU A 21 0.68 1.16 -9.72
N VAL A 22 -0.32 1.36 -8.87
CA VAL A 22 -1.32 2.39 -9.11
C VAL A 22 -0.72 3.78 -8.94
N VAL A 23 0.19 3.96 -7.98
CA VAL A 23 0.87 5.25 -7.78
C VAL A 23 1.81 5.53 -8.95
N GLN A 24 2.53 4.52 -9.44
CA GLN A 24 3.41 4.70 -10.58
C GLN A 24 2.65 5.08 -11.84
N LYS A 25 1.49 4.46 -12.08
CA LYS A 25 0.71 4.70 -13.29
C LYS A 25 -0.14 5.97 -13.23
N ARG A 26 -0.68 6.30 -12.07
CA ARG A 26 -1.68 7.36 -11.93
C ARG A 26 -1.28 8.46 -10.98
N GLY A 27 -0.18 8.28 -10.26
CA GLY A 27 0.32 9.28 -9.34
C GLY A 27 1.02 10.41 -10.05
N ARG A 28 1.30 11.45 -9.29
CA ARG A 28 2.00 12.64 -9.76
C ARG A 28 3.21 12.87 -8.86
N GLN A 29 4.34 13.19 -9.47
CA GLN A 29 5.55 13.51 -8.70
C GLN A 29 5.41 14.88 -8.04
N VAL A 30 5.74 14.94 -6.75
CA VAL A 30 5.77 16.16 -5.96
C VAL A 30 7.10 16.17 -5.21
N GLY A 31 8.08 16.93 -5.72
CA GLY A 31 9.43 16.84 -5.20
C GLY A 31 10.03 15.47 -5.43
N TYR A 32 10.43 14.81 -4.35
CA TYR A 32 10.97 13.46 -4.39
C TYR A 32 9.89 12.39 -4.12
N GLU A 33 8.66 12.80 -3.89
CA GLU A 33 7.57 11.93 -3.49
C GLU A 33 6.57 11.76 -4.62
N MET A 34 5.71 10.75 -4.50
CA MET A 34 4.62 10.52 -5.45
C MET A 34 3.28 10.65 -4.72
N LEU A 35 2.38 11.42 -5.30
CA LEU A 35 1.04 11.65 -4.76
C LEU A 35 0.00 11.01 -5.67
N LEU A 36 -0.89 10.21 -5.08
CA LEU A 36 -2.06 9.68 -5.75
C LEU A 36 -3.31 10.26 -5.10
N LYS A 37 -4.15 10.92 -5.90
CA LYS A 37 -5.51 11.26 -5.51
C LYS A 37 -6.43 10.15 -6.00
N HIS A 38 -7.31 9.66 -5.11
CA HIS A 38 -8.12 8.50 -5.44
C HIS A 38 -9.44 8.51 -4.67
N SER A 39 -10.34 7.63 -5.06
CA SER A 39 -11.60 7.37 -4.36
C SER A 39 -11.68 5.94 -3.81
N LEU A 40 -10.54 5.24 -3.73
CA LEU A 40 -10.50 3.86 -3.25
C LEU A 40 -10.71 3.81 -1.75
N THR A 41 -11.60 2.94 -1.31
CA THR A 41 -11.75 2.58 0.11
C THR A 41 -10.82 1.43 0.44
N HIS A 42 -10.61 1.16 1.73
CA HIS A 42 -9.88 -0.04 2.15
C HIS A 42 -10.55 -1.31 1.64
N GLN A 43 -11.90 -1.32 1.58
CA GLN A 43 -12.62 -2.47 1.03
C GLN A 43 -12.36 -2.63 -0.47
N ASP A 44 -12.29 -1.54 -1.22
CA ASP A 44 -11.95 -1.60 -2.64
C ASP A 44 -10.56 -2.22 -2.84
N ILE A 45 -9.58 -1.76 -2.07
CA ILE A 45 -8.22 -2.30 -2.14
C ILE A 45 -8.22 -3.79 -1.78
N ALA A 46 -8.97 -4.16 -0.73
CA ALA A 46 -9.09 -5.55 -0.31
C ALA A 46 -9.67 -6.43 -1.43
N ASN A 47 -10.71 -5.95 -2.09
CA ASN A 47 -11.34 -6.69 -3.19
C ASN A 47 -10.38 -6.86 -4.38
N ILE A 48 -9.64 -5.81 -4.72
CA ILE A 48 -8.69 -5.84 -5.84
C ILE A 48 -7.54 -6.80 -5.55
N THR A 49 -7.05 -6.80 -4.31
CA THR A 49 -5.87 -7.58 -3.91
C THR A 49 -6.22 -8.96 -3.36
N CYS A 50 -7.51 -9.32 -3.32
CA CYS A 50 -8.00 -10.58 -2.76
C CYS A 50 -7.56 -10.76 -1.31
N THR A 51 -7.69 -9.71 -0.53
CA THR A 51 -7.39 -9.70 0.90
C THR A 51 -8.62 -9.23 1.67
N SER A 52 -8.47 -8.93 2.95
CA SER A 52 -9.55 -8.40 3.77
C SER A 52 -9.34 -6.91 4.05
N ARG A 53 -10.44 -6.21 4.33
CA ARG A 53 -10.37 -4.80 4.74
C ARG A 53 -9.49 -4.62 5.97
N GLN A 54 -9.58 -5.53 6.94
CA GLN A 54 -8.75 -5.47 8.14
C GLN A 54 -7.25 -5.57 7.79
N THR A 55 -6.90 -6.49 6.89
CA THR A 55 -5.51 -6.65 6.47
C THR A 55 -5.01 -5.41 5.75
N VAL A 56 -5.81 -4.81 4.87
CA VAL A 56 -5.45 -3.55 4.21
C VAL A 56 -5.17 -2.46 5.25
N THR A 57 -6.05 -2.31 6.23
CA THR A 57 -5.88 -1.31 7.29
C THR A 57 -4.58 -1.55 8.06
N LEU A 58 -4.28 -2.79 8.43
CA LEU A 58 -3.04 -3.13 9.13
C LEU A 58 -1.81 -2.81 8.29
N VAL A 59 -1.82 -3.20 7.02
CA VAL A 59 -0.67 -2.97 6.13
C VAL A 59 -0.45 -1.47 5.93
N LEU A 60 -1.50 -0.71 5.64
CA LEU A 60 -1.35 0.73 5.44
C LEU A 60 -0.83 1.42 6.70
N ASN A 61 -1.32 1.03 7.88
CA ASN A 61 -0.83 1.58 9.14
C ASN A 61 0.63 1.21 9.40
N ASP A 62 1.03 -0.01 9.08
CA ASP A 62 2.43 -0.43 9.21
C ASP A 62 3.34 0.38 8.29
N LEU A 63 2.95 0.54 7.03
CA LEU A 63 3.72 1.32 6.07
C LEU A 63 3.85 2.78 6.51
N ARG A 64 2.80 3.33 7.10
CA ARG A 64 2.83 4.69 7.64
C ARG A 64 3.78 4.80 8.82
N LYS A 65 3.75 3.83 9.74
CA LYS A 65 4.67 3.79 10.89
C LYS A 65 6.13 3.68 10.46
N GLU A 66 6.37 2.95 9.39
CA GLU A 66 7.70 2.80 8.80
C GLU A 66 8.11 4.03 7.98
N ASN A 67 7.24 5.03 7.91
CA ASN A 67 7.48 6.28 7.18
C ASN A 67 7.65 6.10 5.67
N LEU A 68 7.04 5.07 5.11
CA LEU A 68 7.09 4.77 3.68
C LEU A 68 5.98 5.46 2.93
N ILE A 69 4.82 5.58 3.55
CA ILE A 69 3.67 6.26 2.98
C ILE A 69 3.03 7.18 4.01
N TYR A 70 2.29 8.13 3.52
CA TYR A 70 1.28 8.85 4.26
C TYR A 70 -0.04 8.69 3.53
N PHE A 71 -1.12 8.48 4.26
CA PHE A 71 -2.43 8.39 3.63
C PHE A 71 -3.49 9.08 4.47
N ASN A 72 -4.47 9.61 3.78
CA ASN A 72 -5.72 10.06 4.36
C ASN A 72 -6.83 9.77 3.35
N ARG A 73 -8.02 10.23 3.65
CA ARG A 73 -9.15 10.03 2.77
C ARG A 73 -8.89 10.68 1.41
N GLY A 74 -8.80 9.86 0.37
CA GLY A 74 -8.65 10.34 -0.99
C GLY A 74 -7.22 10.60 -1.45
N ARG A 75 -6.21 10.41 -0.60
CA ARG A 75 -4.81 10.67 -0.98
C ARG A 75 -3.88 9.63 -0.40
N ILE A 76 -2.93 9.21 -1.23
CA ILE A 76 -1.79 8.40 -0.80
C ILE A 76 -0.53 9.10 -1.28
N LEU A 77 0.39 9.34 -0.36
CA LEU A 77 1.70 9.90 -0.66
C LEU A 77 2.74 8.82 -0.41
N VAL A 78 3.52 8.49 -1.43
CA VAL A 78 4.61 7.53 -1.30
C VAL A 78 5.91 8.33 -1.23
N ARG A 79 6.64 8.17 -0.13
CA ARG A 79 7.86 8.93 0.11
C ARG A 79 9.01 8.50 -0.76
N ASP A 80 9.11 7.19 -1.01
CA ASP A 80 10.17 6.63 -1.86
C ASP A 80 9.64 5.35 -2.49
N MET A 81 9.48 5.38 -3.82
CA MET A 81 8.90 4.26 -4.56
C MET A 81 9.77 3.00 -4.50
N GLU A 82 11.08 3.16 -4.50
CA GLU A 82 11.98 2.00 -4.41
C GLU A 82 11.87 1.33 -3.04
N ASN A 83 11.84 2.11 -1.97
CA ASN A 83 11.70 1.58 -0.63
C ASN A 83 10.33 0.91 -0.45
N LEU A 84 9.28 1.49 -1.01
CA LEU A 84 7.97 0.86 -0.99
C LEU A 84 8.01 -0.49 -1.70
N LYS A 85 8.59 -0.55 -2.89
CA LYS A 85 8.68 -1.78 -3.67
C LYS A 85 9.44 -2.88 -2.91
N ALA A 86 10.50 -2.50 -2.21
CA ALA A 86 11.29 -3.43 -1.41
C ALA A 86 10.46 -4.11 -0.31
N CYS A 87 9.41 -3.47 0.18
CA CYS A 87 8.53 -4.03 1.20
C CYS A 87 7.64 -5.17 0.70
N ALA A 88 7.56 -5.36 -0.61
CA ALA A 88 6.79 -6.46 -1.22
C ALA A 88 7.56 -7.77 -1.24
N ALA A 89 8.85 -7.75 -0.96
CA ALA A 89 9.69 -8.94 -1.05
C ALA A 89 9.49 -9.90 0.14
#